data_416cf9dc96b1b04c1de5e3de781aef40
#
_entry.id   416cf9dc96b1b04c1de5e3de781aef40
#
_cell.length_a   1.000
_cell.length_b   1.000
_cell.length_c   1.000
_cell.angle_alpha   90.00
_cell.angle_beta   90.00
_cell.angle_gamma   90.00
#
_symmetry.space_group_name_H-M   'P 1'
#
loop_
_entity.id
_entity.type
_entity.pdbx_description
1 polymer ?
#
loop_
_entity_poly.entity_id
_entity_poly.type
_entity_poly.pdbx_seq_one_letter_code
_entity_poly.pdbx_strand_id
1 'polypeptide(L)'
;MEILYRWIDGINDVLWSYLLVALLLGCAVWFTLRTRGVQFRMLGEMVRVLGESAGSGPKGERHVSSFQAFAVSLASRVGTGNLAGVATAIAVGGPGAVFWMWVIALLGASSAFVESTLAQLYKRKGRDSYIGGPAYYMERGLGKRWMGVLFAVLISVTFGFAFNSVQSNTICAAWEGAFGFAHHWVGAGLTLLTLLVIFGGIHRIARVSGVVVPVMALGYIVLALGVVLFNFRRLPEVVELIVANAFGWEQAMGGGAGAALMQGIRRGLFSNEAGMGSAPNVAATAHVSHPVKQGLIQTLGVFTDTLVICTCTAFIILFGGVPDASLSGIRLTQAALVGEIGPAGSVFVAVAIFLFAFSSIIGNYYYGEANIRFITRRPWVLTLYRVLVGVMVLFGALATLDLAWSLADITMAFMTLINLVAIVLLGRQAFLLLADYVGQRRRGIKNPVYTRDRIPSLEDKAECW
;
A
#
# COMPACT_ATOMS: atom_id res chain seq x y z
N MET A 1 -19.03 -23.01 -8.56
CA MET A 1 -18.03 -21.94 -8.81
C MET A 1 -18.73 -20.66 -9.30
N GLU A 2 -19.54 -20.69 -10.37
CA GLU A 2 -20.26 -19.50 -10.88
C GLU A 2 -21.15 -18.79 -9.86
N ILE A 3 -21.90 -19.54 -9.02
CA ILE A 3 -22.77 -18.96 -7.99
C ILE A 3 -21.95 -18.19 -6.97
N LEU A 4 -20.83 -18.74 -6.50
CA LEU A 4 -19.95 -18.09 -5.54
C LEU A 4 -19.34 -16.81 -6.14
N TYR A 5 -18.94 -16.86 -7.41
CA TYR A 5 -18.39 -15.72 -8.13
C TYR A 5 -19.40 -14.57 -8.24
N ARG A 6 -20.66 -14.88 -8.63
CA ARG A 6 -21.76 -13.89 -8.69
C ARG A 6 -22.06 -13.23 -7.33
N TRP A 7 -21.97 -14.00 -6.23
CA TRP A 7 -22.15 -13.43 -4.89
C TRP A 7 -21.02 -12.49 -4.52
N ILE A 8 -19.77 -12.88 -4.80
CA ILE A 8 -18.58 -12.06 -4.53
C ILE A 8 -18.64 -10.76 -5.33
N ASP A 9 -18.95 -10.83 -6.62
CA ASP A 9 -19.05 -9.64 -7.48
C ASP A 9 -20.22 -8.75 -7.06
N GLY A 10 -21.40 -9.30 -6.76
CA GLY A 10 -22.53 -8.51 -6.28
C GLY A 10 -22.23 -7.77 -4.96
N ILE A 11 -21.51 -8.39 -4.03
CA ILE A 11 -21.09 -7.73 -2.79
C ILE A 11 -20.02 -6.66 -3.10
N ASN A 12 -19.06 -6.93 -3.98
CA ASN A 12 -18.07 -5.97 -4.41
C ASN A 12 -18.69 -4.73 -5.05
N ASP A 13 -19.68 -4.92 -5.92
CA ASP A 13 -20.39 -3.83 -6.58
C ASP A 13 -21.06 -2.90 -5.57
N VAL A 14 -21.80 -3.45 -4.61
CA VAL A 14 -22.44 -2.63 -3.56
C VAL A 14 -21.41 -1.89 -2.70
N LEU A 15 -20.35 -2.58 -2.26
CA LEU A 15 -19.33 -2.00 -1.39
C LEU A 15 -18.55 -0.89 -2.09
N TRP A 16 -18.13 -1.12 -3.33
CA TRP A 16 -17.25 -0.20 -4.04
C TRP A 16 -17.97 0.90 -4.81
N SER A 17 -19.22 0.66 -5.27
CA SER A 17 -19.95 1.70 -6.03
C SER A 17 -20.39 2.87 -5.15
N TYR A 18 -20.72 2.64 -3.88
CA TYR A 18 -21.31 3.66 -3.03
C TYR A 18 -20.62 3.80 -1.66
N LEU A 19 -20.54 2.71 -0.90
CA LEU A 19 -20.19 2.78 0.52
C LEU A 19 -18.74 3.17 0.75
N LEU A 20 -17.80 2.42 0.17
CA LEU A 20 -16.37 2.64 0.40
C LEU A 20 -15.86 3.92 -0.23
N VAL A 21 -16.29 4.22 -1.46
CA VAL A 21 -15.90 5.45 -2.14
C VAL A 21 -16.32 6.67 -1.32
N ALA A 22 -17.57 6.71 -0.85
CA ALA A 22 -18.06 7.81 -0.02
C ALA A 22 -17.34 7.91 1.33
N LEU A 23 -17.12 6.77 2.01
CA LEU A 23 -16.42 6.74 3.29
C LEU A 23 -14.94 7.13 3.16
N LEU A 24 -14.23 6.60 2.16
CA LEU A 24 -12.82 6.91 1.93
C LEU A 24 -12.62 8.40 1.64
N LEU A 25 -13.39 8.95 0.70
CA LEU A 25 -13.32 10.38 0.36
C LEU A 25 -13.78 11.25 1.54
N GLY A 26 -14.87 10.90 2.21
CA GLY A 26 -15.38 11.61 3.37
C GLY A 26 -14.37 11.65 4.52
N CYS A 27 -13.77 10.50 4.86
CA CYS A 27 -12.72 10.42 5.89
C CYS A 27 -11.47 11.20 5.47
N ALA A 28 -11.03 11.07 4.22
CA ALA A 28 -9.87 11.76 3.70
C ALA A 28 -10.03 13.29 3.73
N VAL A 29 -11.19 13.80 3.32
CA VAL A 29 -11.54 15.23 3.43
C VAL A 29 -11.59 15.65 4.91
N TRP A 30 -12.27 14.89 5.76
CA TRP A 30 -12.37 15.16 7.19
C TRP A 30 -10.99 15.27 7.84
N PHE A 31 -10.11 14.29 7.62
CA PHE A 31 -8.76 14.30 8.17
C PHE A 31 -7.90 15.42 7.58
N THR A 32 -8.04 15.71 6.29
CA THR A 32 -7.35 16.83 5.65
C THR A 32 -7.72 18.16 6.32
N LEU A 33 -9.00 18.40 6.56
CA LEU A 33 -9.47 19.61 7.23
C LEU A 33 -9.01 19.67 8.70
N ARG A 34 -9.16 18.58 9.45
CA ARG A 34 -8.80 18.51 10.87
C ARG A 34 -7.29 18.62 11.12
N THR A 35 -6.47 18.12 10.21
CA THR A 35 -5.00 18.24 10.26
C THR A 35 -4.48 19.52 9.59
N ARG A 36 -5.38 20.33 9.03
CA ARG A 36 -5.06 21.56 8.28
C ARG A 36 -4.12 21.25 7.09
N GLY A 37 -4.43 20.21 6.33
CA GLY A 37 -3.65 19.81 5.17
C GLY A 37 -2.22 19.38 5.51
N VAL A 38 -2.03 18.56 6.56
CA VAL A 38 -0.71 18.08 7.01
C VAL A 38 0.12 17.49 5.87
N GLN A 39 -0.52 16.77 4.97
CA GLN A 39 0.10 16.09 3.83
C GLN A 39 0.71 17.08 2.83
N PHE A 40 0.22 18.29 2.74
CA PHE A 40 0.76 19.33 1.85
C PHE A 40 1.77 20.25 2.57
N ARG A 41 1.38 20.79 3.72
CA ARG A 41 2.19 21.80 4.40
C ARG A 41 3.44 21.24 5.09
N MET A 42 3.52 19.93 5.34
CA MET A 42 4.66 19.32 6.04
C MET A 42 5.51 18.44 5.10
N LEU A 43 5.40 18.60 3.79
CA LEU A 43 6.15 17.78 2.82
C LEU A 43 7.69 17.88 3.05
N GLY A 44 8.22 19.09 3.25
CA GLY A 44 9.63 19.27 3.57
C GLY A 44 10.06 18.58 4.88
N GLU A 45 9.14 18.55 5.88
CA GLU A 45 9.39 17.86 7.14
C GLU A 45 9.37 16.32 6.97
N MET A 46 8.51 15.78 6.09
CA MET A 46 8.50 14.36 5.77
C MET A 46 9.85 13.88 5.19
N VAL A 47 10.37 14.63 4.23
CA VAL A 47 11.68 14.35 3.61
C VAL A 47 12.80 14.47 4.65
N ARG A 48 12.77 15.52 5.48
CA ARG A 48 13.76 15.73 6.54
C ARG A 48 13.77 14.57 7.54
N VAL A 49 12.61 14.16 8.05
CA VAL A 49 12.50 13.08 9.04
C VAL A 49 12.94 11.74 8.45
N LEU A 50 12.64 11.48 7.17
CA LEU A 50 13.12 10.29 6.49
C LEU A 50 14.64 10.28 6.36
N GLY A 51 15.26 11.43 5.99
CA GLY A 51 16.70 11.58 5.85
C GLY A 51 17.47 11.45 7.18
N GLU A 52 16.94 12.00 8.28
CA GLU A 52 17.53 11.83 9.62
C GLU A 52 17.58 10.37 10.06
N SER A 53 16.60 9.58 9.66
CA SER A 53 16.47 8.18 10.09
C SER A 53 17.40 7.21 9.37
N ALA A 54 17.97 7.60 8.26
CA ALA A 54 18.90 6.76 7.50
C ALA A 54 20.26 6.57 8.21
N GLY A 55 20.63 7.47 9.16
CA GLY A 55 21.91 7.47 9.87
C GLY A 55 21.88 7.19 11.38
N SER A 56 20.72 7.05 12.01
CA SER A 56 20.61 7.10 13.47
C SER A 56 19.82 5.93 14.06
N GLY A 57 20.49 4.83 14.34
CA GLY A 57 20.03 3.86 15.34
C GLY A 57 20.91 3.94 16.60
N PRO A 58 20.39 3.79 17.83
CA PRO A 58 21.23 3.64 19.01
C PRO A 58 22.20 2.48 18.80
N LYS A 59 23.49 2.74 18.92
CA LYS A 59 24.52 1.70 18.84
C LYS A 59 24.28 0.69 19.98
N GLY A 60 23.92 -0.55 19.64
CA GLY A 60 23.84 -1.66 20.58
C GLY A 60 22.46 -2.30 20.78
N GLU A 61 21.36 -1.67 20.39
CA GLU A 61 20.02 -2.30 20.46
C GLU A 61 19.47 -2.60 19.04
N ARG A 62 18.86 -3.78 18.89
CA ARG A 62 18.24 -4.22 17.62
C ARG A 62 16.88 -3.53 17.43
N HIS A 63 16.88 -2.23 17.15
CA HIS A 63 15.67 -1.50 16.83
C HIS A 63 15.48 -1.38 15.32
N VAL A 64 14.21 -1.42 14.87
CA VAL A 64 13.85 -1.09 13.49
C VAL A 64 13.92 0.43 13.34
N SER A 65 14.74 0.92 12.40
CA SER A 65 14.83 2.34 12.10
C SER A 65 13.58 2.82 11.35
N SER A 66 13.33 4.14 11.37
CA SER A 66 12.23 4.71 10.58
C SER A 66 12.37 4.45 9.09
N PHE A 67 13.59 4.46 8.57
CA PHE A 67 13.86 4.13 7.16
C PHE A 67 13.55 2.66 6.86
N GLN A 68 13.93 1.73 7.76
CA GLN A 68 13.60 0.31 7.58
C GLN A 68 12.09 0.08 7.63
N ALA A 69 11.37 0.72 8.55
CA ALA A 69 9.92 0.65 8.60
C ALA A 69 9.27 1.23 7.34
N PHE A 70 9.79 2.35 6.84
CA PHE A 70 9.36 2.93 5.56
C PHE A 70 9.61 1.98 4.39
N ALA A 71 10.80 1.38 4.31
CA ALA A 71 11.15 0.45 3.23
C ALA A 71 10.26 -0.81 3.23
N VAL A 72 9.95 -1.38 4.40
CA VAL A 72 9.02 -2.53 4.49
C VAL A 72 7.60 -2.14 4.12
N SER A 73 7.13 -0.97 4.56
CA SER A 73 5.83 -0.44 4.19
C SER A 73 5.74 -0.12 2.69
N LEU A 74 6.80 0.45 2.12
CA LEU A 74 6.87 0.72 0.68
C LEU A 74 6.98 -0.58 -0.12
N ALA A 75 7.66 -1.61 0.42
CA ALA A 75 7.73 -2.94 -0.20
C ALA A 75 6.36 -3.59 -0.37
N SER A 76 5.46 -3.45 0.61
CA SER A 76 4.09 -3.95 0.50
C SER A 76 3.29 -3.19 -0.56
N ARG A 77 3.38 -1.87 -0.55
CA ARG A 77 2.65 -0.97 -1.46
C ARG A 77 3.10 -1.12 -2.91
N VAL A 78 4.43 -1.00 -3.15
CA VAL A 78 5.01 -1.03 -4.49
C VAL A 78 5.07 -2.46 -5.02
N GLY A 79 4.02 -2.85 -5.72
CA GLY A 79 3.84 -4.21 -6.21
C GLY A 79 2.98 -4.25 -7.48
N THR A 80 2.13 -5.27 -7.53
CA THR A 80 1.16 -5.43 -8.62
C THR A 80 0.26 -4.21 -8.82
N GLY A 81 -0.09 -3.50 -7.74
CA GLY A 81 -0.93 -2.30 -7.80
C GLY A 81 -0.38 -1.22 -8.73
N ASN A 82 0.92 -0.99 -8.69
CA ASN A 82 1.58 0.06 -9.46
C ASN A 82 1.71 -0.24 -10.95
N LEU A 83 1.81 -1.49 -11.35
CA LEU A 83 1.98 -1.88 -12.75
C LEU A 83 0.68 -2.45 -13.33
N ALA A 84 0.21 -3.58 -12.81
CA ALA A 84 -1.00 -4.23 -13.30
C ALA A 84 -2.28 -3.54 -12.81
N GLY A 85 -2.28 -2.99 -11.58
CA GLY A 85 -3.44 -2.25 -11.03
C GLY A 85 -3.73 -0.98 -11.81
N VAL A 86 -2.71 -0.19 -12.14
CA VAL A 86 -2.83 1.00 -13.00
C VAL A 86 -3.33 0.62 -14.38
N ALA A 87 -2.76 -0.43 -14.98
CA ALA A 87 -3.19 -0.93 -16.27
C ALA A 87 -4.66 -1.39 -16.27
N THR A 88 -5.08 -2.10 -15.21
CA THR A 88 -6.49 -2.50 -15.02
C THR A 88 -7.40 -1.29 -14.83
N ALA A 89 -6.96 -0.27 -14.07
CA ALA A 89 -7.73 0.95 -13.88
C ALA A 89 -7.96 1.68 -15.21
N ILE A 90 -6.94 1.77 -16.06
CA ILE A 90 -7.03 2.39 -17.39
C ILE A 90 -7.89 1.53 -18.33
N ALA A 91 -7.71 0.21 -18.35
CA ALA A 91 -8.46 -0.68 -19.23
C ALA A 91 -9.96 -0.68 -18.94
N VAL A 92 -10.36 -0.66 -17.66
CA VAL A 92 -11.78 -0.74 -17.24
C VAL A 92 -12.41 0.63 -17.00
N GLY A 93 -11.66 1.54 -16.40
CA GLY A 93 -12.14 2.89 -16.03
C GLY A 93 -11.76 3.99 -17.02
N GLY A 94 -10.96 3.68 -18.04
CA GLY A 94 -10.41 4.65 -18.97
C GLY A 94 -9.26 5.47 -18.37
N PRO A 95 -8.63 6.36 -19.16
CA PRO A 95 -7.53 7.23 -18.72
C PRO A 95 -7.87 8.08 -17.49
N GLY A 96 -9.14 8.49 -17.35
CA GLY A 96 -9.63 9.28 -16.21
C GLY A 96 -9.49 8.60 -14.85
N ALA A 97 -9.36 7.27 -14.80
CA ALA A 97 -9.11 6.55 -13.55
C ALA A 97 -7.79 7.01 -12.89
N VAL A 98 -6.79 7.39 -13.68
CA VAL A 98 -5.50 7.92 -13.17
C VAL A 98 -5.70 9.21 -12.36
N PHE A 99 -6.56 10.12 -12.82
CA PHE A 99 -6.91 11.33 -12.07
C PHE A 99 -7.48 10.99 -10.69
N TRP A 100 -8.39 10.03 -10.61
CA TRP A 100 -8.99 9.62 -9.34
C TRP A 100 -8.02 8.86 -8.44
N MET A 101 -7.03 8.15 -9.01
CA MET A 101 -5.89 7.61 -8.24
C MET A 101 -5.08 8.74 -7.60
N TRP A 102 -4.82 9.85 -8.32
CA TRP A 102 -4.14 11.02 -7.75
C TRP A 102 -4.95 11.66 -6.63
N VAL A 103 -6.26 11.84 -6.84
CA VAL A 103 -7.15 12.45 -5.84
C VAL A 103 -7.17 11.62 -4.55
N ILE A 104 -7.34 10.29 -4.65
CA ILE A 104 -7.36 9.44 -3.46
C ILE A 104 -6.00 9.38 -2.77
N ALA A 105 -4.88 9.49 -3.48
CA ALA A 105 -3.56 9.57 -2.89
C ALA A 105 -3.34 10.90 -2.17
N LEU A 106 -3.69 12.03 -2.80
CA LEU A 106 -3.53 13.37 -2.22
C LEU A 106 -4.38 13.56 -0.96
N LEU A 107 -5.63 13.13 -0.98
CA LEU A 107 -6.54 13.27 0.16
C LEU A 107 -6.34 12.16 1.19
N GLY A 108 -6.25 10.90 0.72
CA GLY A 108 -6.11 9.71 1.57
C GLY A 108 -4.80 9.66 2.36
N ALA A 109 -3.76 10.36 1.92
CA ALA A 109 -2.51 10.52 2.65
C ALA A 109 -2.72 11.08 4.07
N SER A 110 -3.77 11.87 4.30
CA SER A 110 -4.17 12.33 5.64
C SER A 110 -4.68 11.19 6.53
N SER A 111 -5.36 10.19 5.96
CA SER A 111 -5.77 8.98 6.67
C SER A 111 -4.54 8.14 7.06
N ALA A 112 -3.58 7.96 6.15
CA ALA A 112 -2.32 7.28 6.43
C ALA A 112 -1.52 7.96 7.54
N PHE A 113 -1.54 9.30 7.59
CA PHE A 113 -0.97 10.09 8.69
C PHE A 113 -1.61 9.74 10.03
N VAL A 114 -2.95 9.76 10.10
CA VAL A 114 -3.70 9.52 11.34
C VAL A 114 -3.48 8.10 11.84
N GLU A 115 -3.70 7.09 10.99
CA GLU A 115 -3.57 5.68 11.39
C GLU A 115 -2.16 5.33 11.86
N SER A 116 -1.12 5.84 11.19
CA SER A 116 0.28 5.56 11.54
C SER A 116 0.72 6.31 12.81
N THR A 117 0.20 7.51 13.05
CA THR A 117 0.40 8.24 14.30
C THR A 117 -0.26 7.51 15.47
N LEU A 118 -1.48 7.01 15.30
CA LEU A 118 -2.18 6.20 16.29
C LEU A 118 -1.44 4.88 16.58
N ALA A 119 -0.94 4.20 15.55
CA ALA A 119 -0.19 2.96 15.72
C ALA A 119 1.08 3.17 16.56
N GLN A 120 1.75 4.29 16.37
CA GLN A 120 2.89 4.67 17.20
C GLN A 120 2.49 5.02 18.64
N LEU A 121 1.38 5.74 18.84
CA LEU A 121 0.89 6.06 20.18
C LEU A 121 0.60 4.80 21.00
N TYR A 122 -0.05 3.81 20.38
CA TYR A 122 -0.50 2.58 21.04
C TYR A 122 0.47 1.40 20.91
N LYS A 123 1.71 1.63 20.44
CA LYS A 123 2.72 0.57 20.33
C LYS A 123 3.08 -0.02 21.69
N ARG A 124 3.55 -1.26 21.68
CA ARG A 124 4.00 -2.01 22.84
C ARG A 124 5.43 -2.51 22.66
N LYS A 125 6.12 -2.78 23.74
CA LYS A 125 7.39 -3.50 23.69
C LYS A 125 7.13 -4.95 23.29
N GLY A 126 7.70 -5.37 22.18
CA GLY A 126 7.78 -6.76 21.76
C GLY A 126 9.08 -7.41 22.22
N ARG A 127 9.36 -8.64 21.76
CA ARG A 127 10.57 -9.39 22.10
C ARG A 127 11.81 -8.82 21.40
N ASP A 128 11.68 -8.52 20.11
CA ASP A 128 12.80 -8.11 19.24
C ASP A 128 12.65 -6.68 18.69
N SER A 129 11.46 -6.11 18.78
CA SER A 129 11.12 -4.76 18.31
C SER A 129 9.81 -4.30 18.95
N TYR A 130 9.42 -3.04 18.71
CA TYR A 130 8.05 -2.61 19.03
C TYR A 130 7.03 -3.35 18.16
N ILE A 131 5.82 -3.53 18.70
CA ILE A 131 4.66 -4.11 18.02
C ILE A 131 3.48 -3.16 18.17
N GLY A 132 2.61 -3.11 17.18
CA GLY A 132 1.42 -2.23 17.18
C GLY A 132 0.63 -2.37 15.89
N GLY A 133 -0.22 -1.42 15.63
CA GLY A 133 -1.09 -1.39 14.46
C GLY A 133 -2.57 -1.28 14.84
N PRO A 134 -3.49 -1.43 13.87
CA PRO A 134 -4.91 -1.22 14.11
C PRO A 134 -5.51 -2.09 15.22
N ALA A 135 -5.17 -3.38 15.26
CA ALA A 135 -5.67 -4.26 16.31
C ALA A 135 -5.35 -3.73 17.72
N TYR A 136 -4.17 -3.13 17.89
CA TYR A 136 -3.74 -2.58 19.19
C TYR A 136 -4.45 -1.28 19.54
N TYR A 137 -4.66 -0.35 18.58
CA TYR A 137 -5.40 0.86 18.92
C TYR A 137 -6.91 0.64 19.02
N MET A 138 -7.48 -0.38 18.36
CA MET A 138 -8.87 -0.81 18.58
C MET A 138 -9.05 -1.40 19.98
N GLU A 139 -8.13 -2.27 20.41
CA GLU A 139 -8.16 -2.87 21.74
C GLU A 139 -7.95 -1.81 22.85
N ARG A 140 -6.90 -0.99 22.73
CA ARG A 140 -6.46 -0.10 23.81
C ARG A 140 -7.06 1.30 23.74
N GLY A 141 -7.29 1.79 22.52
CA GLY A 141 -7.85 3.12 22.28
C GLY A 141 -9.36 3.15 22.43
N LEU A 142 -10.05 2.16 21.87
CA LEU A 142 -11.51 2.02 21.94
C LEU A 142 -11.99 1.09 23.05
N GLY A 143 -11.11 0.32 23.68
CA GLY A 143 -11.50 -0.73 24.63
C GLY A 143 -12.24 -1.90 23.97
N LYS A 144 -12.12 -2.08 22.65
CA LYS A 144 -12.89 -3.07 21.87
C LYS A 144 -11.96 -4.17 21.33
N ARG A 145 -11.58 -5.12 22.18
CA ARG A 145 -10.73 -6.25 21.77
C ARG A 145 -11.32 -7.07 20.63
N TRP A 146 -12.65 -7.28 20.62
CA TRP A 146 -13.32 -8.00 19.53
C TRP A 146 -13.09 -7.36 18.16
N MET A 147 -13.09 -6.02 18.10
CA MET A 147 -12.84 -5.26 16.87
C MET A 147 -11.38 -5.43 16.43
N GLY A 148 -10.43 -5.42 17.37
CA GLY A 148 -9.03 -5.71 17.11
C GLY A 148 -8.80 -7.13 16.59
N VAL A 149 -9.48 -8.14 17.16
CA VAL A 149 -9.40 -9.53 16.68
C VAL A 149 -10.01 -9.67 15.28
N LEU A 150 -11.16 -9.06 15.03
CA LEU A 150 -11.80 -9.08 13.71
C LEU A 150 -10.89 -8.43 12.66
N PHE A 151 -10.33 -7.26 12.96
CA PHE A 151 -9.35 -6.62 12.06
C PHE A 151 -8.13 -7.51 11.82
N ALA A 152 -7.58 -8.13 12.88
CA ALA A 152 -6.41 -9.01 12.79
C ALA A 152 -6.66 -10.24 11.88
N VAL A 153 -7.87 -10.82 11.93
CA VAL A 153 -8.27 -11.88 11.02
C VAL A 153 -8.38 -11.35 9.58
N LEU A 154 -9.07 -10.23 9.39
CA LEU A 154 -9.27 -9.64 8.06
C LEU A 154 -7.96 -9.27 7.38
N ILE A 155 -7.02 -8.61 8.08
CA ILE A 155 -5.73 -8.26 7.48
C ILE A 155 -4.88 -9.50 7.17
N SER A 156 -4.94 -10.54 8.02
CA SER A 156 -4.22 -11.80 7.78
C SER A 156 -4.75 -12.51 6.53
N VAL A 157 -6.06 -12.49 6.29
CA VAL A 157 -6.69 -13.04 5.08
C VAL A 157 -6.41 -12.15 3.87
N THR A 158 -6.60 -10.83 3.99
CA THR A 158 -6.42 -9.89 2.88
C THR A 158 -4.98 -9.92 2.38
N PHE A 159 -4.02 -9.66 3.24
CA PHE A 159 -2.61 -9.53 2.85
C PHE A 159 -1.92 -10.86 2.70
N GLY A 160 -2.10 -11.77 3.66
CA GLY A 160 -1.46 -13.08 3.62
C GLY A 160 -1.96 -14.00 2.52
N PHE A 161 -3.22 -13.87 2.11
CA PHE A 161 -3.83 -14.77 1.14
C PHE A 161 -4.22 -14.05 -0.15
N ALA A 162 -5.22 -13.17 -0.11
CA ALA A 162 -5.79 -12.58 -1.32
C ALA A 162 -4.78 -11.70 -2.08
N PHE A 163 -4.12 -10.75 -1.40
CA PHE A 163 -3.12 -9.88 -2.04
C PHE A 163 -1.92 -10.68 -2.54
N ASN A 164 -1.44 -11.66 -1.79
CA ASN A 164 -0.33 -12.52 -2.22
C ASN A 164 -0.71 -13.36 -3.44
N SER A 165 -1.98 -13.77 -3.57
CA SER A 165 -2.46 -14.45 -4.78
C SER A 165 -2.42 -13.53 -6.00
N VAL A 166 -2.82 -12.25 -5.86
CA VAL A 166 -2.71 -11.26 -6.95
C VAL A 166 -1.26 -11.02 -7.35
N GLN A 167 -0.35 -10.87 -6.38
CA GLN A 167 1.08 -10.69 -6.64
C GLN A 167 1.65 -11.88 -7.44
N SER A 168 1.37 -13.09 -6.99
CA SER A 168 1.84 -14.32 -7.63
C SER A 168 1.28 -14.48 -9.05
N ASN A 169 -0.03 -14.28 -9.23
CA ASN A 169 -0.68 -14.34 -10.54
C ASN A 169 -0.01 -13.39 -11.54
N THR A 170 0.21 -12.14 -11.12
CA THR A 170 0.81 -11.12 -11.97
C THR A 170 2.25 -11.44 -12.36
N ILE A 171 3.07 -11.98 -11.44
CA ILE A 171 4.44 -12.44 -11.76
C ILE A 171 4.37 -13.53 -12.82
N CYS A 172 3.51 -14.54 -12.63
CA CYS A 172 3.40 -15.67 -13.55
C CYS A 172 2.96 -15.21 -14.95
N ALA A 173 1.94 -14.33 -15.03
CA ALA A 173 1.47 -13.78 -16.30
C ALA A 173 2.55 -12.95 -17.04
N ALA A 174 3.36 -12.19 -16.31
CA ALA A 174 4.44 -11.41 -16.91
C ALA A 174 5.58 -12.30 -17.41
N TRP A 175 5.93 -13.35 -16.67
CA TRP A 175 6.99 -14.30 -17.04
C TRP A 175 6.57 -15.21 -18.20
N GLU A 176 5.28 -15.60 -18.26
CA GLU A 176 4.74 -16.29 -19.43
C GLU A 176 4.85 -15.39 -20.68
N GLY A 177 4.44 -14.11 -20.58
CA GLY A 177 4.49 -13.16 -21.69
C GLY A 177 5.91 -12.84 -22.18
N ALA A 178 6.90 -12.77 -21.28
CA ALA A 178 8.28 -12.42 -21.62
C ALA A 178 9.15 -13.61 -22.03
N PHE A 179 8.96 -14.78 -21.39
CA PHE A 179 9.87 -15.94 -21.50
C PHE A 179 9.18 -17.24 -21.92
N GLY A 180 7.84 -17.27 -21.98
CA GLY A 180 7.08 -18.48 -22.28
C GLY A 180 7.06 -19.51 -21.14
N PHE A 181 7.42 -19.12 -19.90
CA PHE A 181 7.42 -20.06 -18.78
C PHE A 181 6.00 -20.35 -18.30
N ALA A 182 5.69 -21.63 -18.12
CA ALA A 182 4.39 -22.03 -17.61
C ALA A 182 4.19 -21.62 -16.15
N HIS A 183 2.98 -21.16 -15.82
CA HIS A 183 2.59 -20.61 -14.50
C HIS A 183 2.93 -21.54 -13.33
N HIS A 184 2.78 -22.86 -13.49
CA HIS A 184 3.06 -23.83 -12.41
C HIS A 184 4.54 -23.88 -12.01
N TRP A 185 5.48 -23.74 -12.95
CA TRP A 185 6.91 -23.72 -12.63
C TRP A 185 7.32 -22.42 -11.96
N VAL A 186 6.84 -21.29 -12.50
CA VAL A 186 7.10 -19.98 -11.90
C VAL A 186 6.48 -19.90 -10.50
N GLY A 187 5.24 -20.37 -10.35
CA GLY A 187 4.54 -20.42 -9.07
C GLY A 187 5.22 -21.30 -8.02
N ALA A 188 5.71 -22.49 -8.42
CA ALA A 188 6.45 -23.37 -7.52
C ALA A 188 7.76 -22.73 -7.03
N GLY A 189 8.54 -22.16 -7.96
CA GLY A 189 9.78 -21.44 -7.63
C GLY A 189 9.52 -20.24 -6.72
N LEU A 190 8.49 -19.44 -7.01
CA LEU A 190 8.08 -18.28 -6.21
C LEU A 190 7.64 -18.70 -4.80
N THR A 191 6.87 -19.78 -4.69
CA THR A 191 6.44 -20.34 -3.39
C THR A 191 7.63 -20.76 -2.55
N LEU A 192 8.56 -21.52 -3.14
CA LEU A 192 9.77 -21.94 -2.44
C LEU A 192 10.58 -20.74 -1.95
N LEU A 193 10.82 -19.76 -2.84
CA LEU A 193 11.56 -18.55 -2.50
C LEU A 193 10.87 -17.75 -1.39
N THR A 194 9.54 -17.62 -1.45
CA THR A 194 8.73 -16.97 -0.41
C THR A 194 8.91 -17.66 0.93
N LEU A 195 8.75 -18.98 0.99
CA LEU A 195 8.91 -19.76 2.22
C LEU A 195 10.32 -19.61 2.81
N LEU A 196 11.36 -19.67 1.97
CA LEU A 196 12.75 -19.47 2.40
C LEU A 196 12.98 -18.11 3.07
N VAL A 197 12.31 -17.05 2.58
CA VAL A 197 12.47 -15.71 3.16
C VAL A 197 11.65 -15.53 4.43
N ILE A 198 10.36 -15.92 4.42
CA ILE A 198 9.44 -15.65 5.54
C ILE A 198 9.78 -16.44 6.82
N PHE A 199 10.41 -17.61 6.70
CA PHE A 199 10.93 -18.34 7.87
C PHE A 199 12.12 -17.61 8.55
N GLY A 200 12.72 -16.60 7.92
CA GLY A 200 13.82 -15.79 8.47
C GLY A 200 13.40 -14.63 9.40
N GLY A 201 12.08 -14.37 9.53
CA GLY A 201 11.52 -13.33 10.42
C GLY A 201 11.73 -11.88 9.95
N ILE A 202 11.26 -10.89 10.76
CA ILE A 202 11.17 -9.47 10.40
C ILE A 202 12.52 -8.83 10.04
N HIS A 203 13.61 -9.19 10.71
CA HIS A 203 14.93 -8.61 10.42
C HIS A 203 15.45 -9.01 9.03
N ARG A 204 15.14 -10.23 8.58
CA ARG A 204 15.47 -10.69 7.22
C ARG A 204 14.61 -9.97 6.20
N ILE A 205 13.30 -9.86 6.45
CA ILE A 205 12.36 -9.13 5.62
C ILE A 205 12.81 -7.67 5.48
N ALA A 206 13.07 -6.97 6.58
CA ALA A 206 13.50 -5.57 6.57
C ALA A 206 14.83 -5.36 5.83
N ARG A 207 15.76 -6.32 5.92
CA ARG A 207 17.06 -6.25 5.20
C ARG A 207 16.84 -6.42 3.69
N VAL A 208 16.06 -7.40 3.28
CA VAL A 208 15.77 -7.65 1.86
C VAL A 208 15.02 -6.46 1.26
N SER A 209 13.94 -6.01 1.90
CA SER A 209 13.15 -4.87 1.44
C SER A 209 13.97 -3.57 1.40
N GLY A 210 14.85 -3.36 2.40
CA GLY A 210 15.70 -2.17 2.49
C GLY A 210 16.71 -2.01 1.34
N VAL A 211 17.02 -3.09 0.62
CA VAL A 211 17.91 -3.07 -0.56
C VAL A 211 17.10 -3.15 -1.85
N VAL A 212 16.17 -4.12 -1.93
CA VAL A 212 15.44 -4.41 -3.17
C VAL A 212 14.55 -3.23 -3.56
N VAL A 213 13.79 -2.67 -2.60
CA VAL A 213 12.79 -1.62 -2.89
C VAL A 213 13.40 -0.34 -3.44
N PRO A 214 14.44 0.28 -2.83
CA PRO A 214 15.04 1.48 -3.40
C PRO A 214 15.66 1.25 -4.78
N VAL A 215 16.33 0.11 -4.98
CA VAL A 215 16.98 -0.21 -6.27
C VAL A 215 15.95 -0.37 -7.38
N MET A 216 14.89 -1.15 -7.13
CA MET A 216 13.84 -1.38 -8.14
C MET A 216 13.03 -0.10 -8.42
N ALA A 217 12.66 0.66 -7.38
CA ALA A 217 11.90 1.90 -7.54
C ALA A 217 12.71 2.93 -8.35
N LEU A 218 13.98 3.09 -8.03
CA LEU A 218 14.87 4.00 -8.75
C LEU A 218 15.04 3.58 -10.22
N GLY A 219 15.28 2.29 -10.47
CA GLY A 219 15.41 1.76 -11.83
C GLY A 219 14.14 1.97 -12.66
N TYR A 220 12.96 1.74 -12.05
CA TYR A 220 11.69 1.97 -12.71
C TYR A 220 11.41 3.45 -13.01
N ILE A 221 11.70 4.33 -12.04
CA ILE A 221 11.55 5.79 -12.22
C ILE A 221 12.49 6.30 -13.32
N VAL A 222 13.74 5.85 -13.35
CA VAL A 222 14.71 6.25 -14.39
C VAL A 222 14.23 5.84 -15.78
N LEU A 223 13.73 4.60 -15.92
CA LEU A 223 13.15 4.15 -17.19
C LEU A 223 11.94 5.00 -17.60
N ALA A 224 11.00 5.22 -16.67
CA ALA A 224 9.80 6.00 -16.93
C ALA A 224 10.13 7.46 -17.31
N LEU A 225 11.10 8.07 -16.63
CA LEU A 225 11.59 9.40 -16.99
C LEU A 225 12.20 9.41 -18.42
N GLY A 226 12.91 8.35 -18.80
CA GLY A 226 13.39 8.16 -20.17
C GLY A 226 12.23 8.18 -21.17
N VAL A 227 11.19 7.36 -20.93
CA VAL A 227 10.00 7.31 -21.81
C VAL A 227 9.31 8.68 -21.87
N VAL A 228 9.14 9.36 -20.72
CA VAL A 228 8.55 10.72 -20.68
C VAL A 228 9.38 11.73 -21.46
N LEU A 229 10.72 11.69 -21.34
CA LEU A 229 11.60 12.60 -22.08
C LEU A 229 11.53 12.34 -23.59
N PHE A 230 11.48 11.10 -24.04
CA PHE A 230 11.31 10.76 -25.45
C PHE A 230 9.95 11.20 -25.99
N ASN A 231 8.90 11.15 -25.16
CA ASN A 231 7.52 11.51 -25.52
C ASN A 231 7.11 12.90 -24.98
N PHE A 232 8.06 13.78 -24.63
CA PHE A 232 7.77 15.04 -23.94
C PHE A 232 6.75 15.93 -24.66
N ARG A 233 6.76 15.93 -25.99
CA ARG A 233 5.80 16.70 -26.81
C ARG A 233 4.36 16.23 -26.65
N ARG A 234 4.14 14.95 -26.32
CA ARG A 234 2.82 14.34 -26.12
C ARG A 234 2.32 14.45 -24.69
N LEU A 235 3.20 14.87 -23.75
CA LEU A 235 2.84 14.97 -22.33
C LEU A 235 1.60 15.85 -22.07
N PRO A 236 1.44 17.04 -22.67
CA PRO A 236 0.22 17.85 -22.49
C PRO A 236 -1.04 17.12 -22.96
N GLU A 237 -0.99 16.42 -24.09
CA GLU A 237 -2.13 15.64 -24.64
C GLU A 237 -2.53 14.51 -23.70
N VAL A 238 -1.57 13.80 -23.11
CA VAL A 238 -1.84 12.72 -22.15
C VAL A 238 -2.44 13.26 -20.87
N VAL A 239 -1.96 14.40 -20.35
CA VAL A 239 -2.53 15.03 -19.15
C VAL A 239 -3.96 15.52 -19.44
N GLU A 240 -4.20 16.13 -20.58
CA GLU A 240 -5.54 16.55 -21.02
C GLU A 240 -6.48 15.35 -21.15
N LEU A 241 -6.03 14.25 -21.78
CA LEU A 241 -6.76 12.99 -21.87
C LEU A 241 -7.17 12.45 -20.50
N ILE A 242 -6.26 12.42 -19.53
CA ILE A 242 -6.54 11.99 -18.17
C ILE A 242 -7.61 12.87 -17.52
N VAL A 243 -7.49 14.19 -17.62
CA VAL A 243 -8.41 15.13 -16.97
C VAL A 243 -9.78 15.12 -17.66
N ALA A 244 -9.83 15.16 -18.99
CA ALA A 244 -11.07 15.16 -19.74
C ALA A 244 -11.90 13.90 -19.50
N ASN A 245 -11.25 12.72 -19.47
CA ASN A 245 -11.93 11.45 -19.21
C ASN A 245 -12.33 11.26 -17.74
N ALA A 246 -11.70 11.94 -16.79
CA ALA A 246 -12.05 11.84 -15.37
C ALA A 246 -13.48 12.32 -15.08
N PHE A 247 -13.98 13.26 -15.85
CA PHE A 247 -15.30 13.89 -15.70
C PHE A 247 -16.30 13.48 -16.80
N GLY A 248 -15.92 12.58 -17.68
CA GLY A 248 -16.77 12.07 -18.75
C GLY A 248 -17.04 13.06 -19.90
N TRP A 249 -16.22 14.09 -20.04
CA TRP A 249 -16.35 15.08 -21.12
C TRP A 249 -16.01 14.49 -22.49
N GLU A 250 -15.14 13.47 -22.51
CA GLU A 250 -14.86 12.68 -23.70
C GLU A 250 -14.91 11.19 -23.35
N GLN A 251 -15.89 10.48 -23.92
CA GLN A 251 -15.99 9.02 -23.76
C GLN A 251 -15.08 8.32 -24.77
N ALA A 252 -13.76 8.42 -24.58
CA ALA A 252 -12.82 7.81 -25.51
C ALA A 252 -12.70 6.28 -25.35
N MET A 253 -13.10 5.72 -24.22
CA MET A 253 -13.03 4.28 -23.91
C MET A 253 -14.12 3.89 -22.93
N GLY A 254 -14.90 2.91 -23.20
CA GLY A 254 -16.02 2.20 -22.56
C GLY A 254 -16.44 2.39 -21.09
N GLY A 255 -15.76 3.22 -20.32
CA GLY A 255 -16.06 3.51 -18.94
C GLY A 255 -16.50 4.96 -18.75
N GLY A 256 -17.76 5.22 -18.40
CA GLY A 256 -18.21 6.56 -18.01
C GLY A 256 -17.48 7.11 -16.77
N ALA A 257 -17.70 8.40 -16.43
CA ALA A 257 -17.08 9.07 -15.26
C ALA A 257 -17.21 8.27 -13.95
N GLY A 258 -18.30 7.52 -13.78
CA GLY A 258 -18.49 6.64 -12.61
C GLY A 258 -17.52 5.47 -12.58
N ALA A 259 -17.22 4.85 -13.71
CA ALA A 259 -16.25 3.76 -13.80
C ALA A 259 -14.82 4.28 -13.57
N ALA A 260 -14.47 5.45 -14.11
CA ALA A 260 -13.20 6.12 -13.87
C ALA A 260 -13.00 6.41 -12.36
N LEU A 261 -14.00 7.00 -11.71
CA LEU A 261 -13.99 7.27 -10.28
C LEU A 261 -13.82 5.97 -9.46
N MET A 262 -14.66 4.97 -9.70
CA MET A 262 -14.66 3.72 -8.95
C MET A 262 -13.33 2.97 -9.11
N GLN A 263 -12.88 2.78 -10.35
CA GLN A 263 -11.63 2.06 -10.62
C GLN A 263 -10.41 2.85 -10.12
N GLY A 264 -10.39 4.17 -10.29
CA GLY A 264 -9.31 5.02 -9.79
C GLY A 264 -9.18 4.92 -8.26
N ILE A 265 -10.28 5.02 -7.52
CA ILE A 265 -10.25 4.90 -6.05
C ILE A 265 -9.91 3.47 -5.62
N ARG A 266 -10.50 2.45 -6.23
CA ARG A 266 -10.29 1.04 -5.89
C ARG A 266 -8.85 0.60 -6.13
N ARG A 267 -8.29 0.88 -7.31
CA ARG A 267 -6.90 0.53 -7.65
C ARG A 267 -5.90 1.45 -6.96
N GLY A 268 -6.25 2.73 -6.77
CA GLY A 268 -5.46 3.66 -5.96
C GLY A 268 -5.32 3.18 -4.52
N LEU A 269 -6.40 2.78 -3.87
CA LEU A 269 -6.38 2.24 -2.50
C LEU A 269 -5.58 0.93 -2.42
N PHE A 270 -5.76 0.02 -3.39
CA PHE A 270 -4.99 -1.22 -3.45
C PHE A 270 -3.48 -0.96 -3.50
N SER A 271 -3.05 0.09 -4.22
CA SER A 271 -1.65 0.47 -4.36
C SER A 271 -1.13 1.19 -3.11
N ASN A 272 -1.77 2.28 -2.69
CA ASN A 272 -1.22 3.16 -1.65
C ASN A 272 -1.58 2.79 -0.21
N GLU A 273 -2.55 1.90 -0.01
CA GLU A 273 -3.00 1.38 1.28
C GLU A 273 -3.48 2.45 2.29
N ALA A 274 -3.79 3.68 1.87
CA ALA A 274 -4.09 4.79 2.77
C ALA A 274 -5.46 4.66 3.44
N GLY A 275 -5.48 4.55 4.76
CA GLY A 275 -6.71 4.34 5.55
C GLY A 275 -7.15 2.89 5.64
N MET A 276 -6.40 1.96 5.05
CA MET A 276 -6.67 0.53 5.08
C MET A 276 -6.22 -0.14 6.39
N GLY A 277 -5.26 0.48 7.09
CA GLY A 277 -4.74 -0.04 8.35
C GLY A 277 -3.59 -1.05 8.20
N SER A 278 -3.03 -1.22 7.03
CA SER A 278 -1.92 -2.15 6.77
C SER A 278 -0.58 -1.58 7.19
N ALA A 279 -0.18 -0.45 6.64
CA ALA A 279 1.07 0.25 6.92
C ALA A 279 1.31 0.56 8.41
N PRO A 280 0.30 0.88 9.24
CA PRO A 280 0.44 1.06 10.67
C PRO A 280 1.11 -0.08 11.43
N ASN A 281 0.98 -1.33 10.95
CA ASN A 281 1.62 -2.51 11.57
C ASN A 281 3.16 -2.43 11.53
N VAL A 282 3.71 -1.91 10.45
CA VAL A 282 5.15 -1.67 10.32
C VAL A 282 5.53 -0.33 10.93
N ALA A 283 4.73 0.72 10.73
CA ALA A 283 4.99 2.03 11.32
C ALA A 283 5.18 1.96 12.85
N ALA A 284 4.42 1.10 13.53
CA ALA A 284 4.54 0.90 14.98
C ALA A 284 5.88 0.31 15.41
N THR A 285 6.58 -0.44 14.55
CA THR A 285 7.85 -1.08 14.90
C THR A 285 9.03 -0.11 15.03
N ALA A 286 8.89 1.07 14.43
CA ALA A 286 9.96 2.04 14.37
C ALA A 286 10.25 2.69 15.73
N HIS A 287 11.54 2.86 16.03
CA HIS A 287 11.99 3.69 17.14
C HIS A 287 12.05 5.14 16.68
N VAL A 288 11.19 5.99 17.24
CA VAL A 288 11.13 7.43 16.93
C VAL A 288 10.95 8.24 18.18
N SER A 289 11.38 9.51 18.16
CA SER A 289 11.24 10.42 19.31
C SER A 289 9.84 11.00 19.47
N HIS A 290 8.98 10.91 18.44
CA HIS A 290 7.61 11.45 18.47
C HIS A 290 6.70 10.64 17.53
N PRO A 291 5.45 10.27 17.94
CA PRO A 291 4.53 9.48 17.11
C PRO A 291 4.27 10.06 15.72
N VAL A 292 4.16 11.37 15.62
CA VAL A 292 3.91 12.11 14.36
C VAL A 292 4.96 11.84 13.29
N LYS A 293 6.20 11.51 13.66
CA LYS A 293 7.25 11.24 12.67
C LYS A 293 6.90 10.06 11.76
N GLN A 294 6.32 8.99 12.31
CA GLN A 294 5.87 7.88 11.49
C GLN A 294 4.62 8.22 10.68
N GLY A 295 3.72 9.03 11.21
CA GLY A 295 2.61 9.57 10.43
C GLY A 295 3.09 10.31 9.18
N LEU A 296 4.08 11.19 9.33
CA LEU A 296 4.68 11.96 8.23
C LEU A 296 5.38 11.05 7.20
N ILE A 297 6.16 10.07 7.67
CA ILE A 297 6.88 9.12 6.81
C ILE A 297 5.92 8.26 5.99
N GLN A 298 4.84 7.77 6.61
CA GLN A 298 3.86 6.93 5.91
C GLN A 298 3.01 7.74 4.91
N THR A 299 2.78 9.02 5.18
CA THR A 299 2.19 9.98 4.22
C THR A 299 3.08 10.13 2.98
N LEU A 300 4.40 10.28 3.17
CA LEU A 300 5.36 10.33 2.07
C LEU A 300 5.35 9.03 1.26
N GLY A 301 5.15 7.88 1.93
CA GLY A 301 5.00 6.58 1.27
C GLY A 301 3.83 6.53 0.29
N VAL A 302 2.66 7.08 0.66
CA VAL A 302 1.49 7.20 -0.22
C VAL A 302 1.82 8.02 -1.48
N PHE A 303 2.51 9.15 -1.31
CA PHE A 303 2.90 9.99 -2.44
C PHE A 303 3.91 9.31 -3.35
N THR A 304 4.94 8.68 -2.79
CA THR A 304 5.95 7.95 -3.55
C THR A 304 5.31 6.82 -4.37
N ASP A 305 4.40 6.07 -3.76
CA ASP A 305 3.71 4.97 -4.43
C ASP A 305 2.85 5.46 -5.60
N THR A 306 1.90 6.33 -5.33
CA THR A 306 0.86 6.64 -6.30
C THR A 306 1.21 7.84 -7.19
N LEU A 307 1.67 8.98 -6.61
CA LEU A 307 1.97 10.15 -7.42
C LEU A 307 3.25 10.00 -8.25
N VAL A 308 4.18 9.12 -7.83
CA VAL A 308 5.40 8.88 -8.59
C VAL A 308 5.28 7.57 -9.37
N ILE A 309 5.25 6.42 -8.72
CA ILE A 309 5.39 5.12 -9.39
C ILE A 309 4.17 4.79 -10.25
N CYS A 310 2.92 4.95 -9.73
CA CYS A 310 1.73 4.71 -10.54
C CYS A 310 1.61 5.69 -11.72
N THR A 311 2.03 6.95 -11.53
CA THR A 311 2.05 7.95 -12.62
C THR A 311 3.04 7.56 -13.70
N CYS A 312 4.21 7.03 -13.34
CA CYS A 312 5.16 6.49 -14.30
C CYS A 312 4.53 5.41 -15.19
N THR A 313 3.82 4.47 -14.58
CA THR A 313 3.12 3.40 -15.32
C THR A 313 2.00 3.95 -16.21
N ALA A 314 1.20 4.89 -15.66
CA ALA A 314 0.12 5.51 -16.43
C ALA A 314 0.65 6.22 -17.68
N PHE A 315 1.74 6.97 -17.58
CA PHE A 315 2.36 7.63 -18.73
C PHE A 315 2.94 6.62 -19.73
N ILE A 316 3.62 5.57 -19.29
CA ILE A 316 4.12 4.50 -20.17
C ILE A 316 2.95 3.92 -20.99
N ILE A 317 1.81 3.62 -20.34
CA ILE A 317 0.65 3.03 -21.02
C ILE A 317 0.02 4.03 -22.00
N LEU A 318 -0.17 5.28 -21.59
CA LEU A 318 -0.90 6.28 -22.37
C LEU A 318 -0.08 6.89 -23.50
N PHE A 319 1.25 6.90 -23.42
CA PHE A 319 2.11 7.26 -24.55
C PHE A 319 2.07 6.23 -25.68
N GLY A 320 1.83 4.94 -25.35
CA GLY A 320 1.62 3.88 -26.34
C GLY A 320 0.35 4.06 -27.21
N GLY A 321 -0.49 5.05 -26.89
CA GLY A 321 -1.77 5.31 -27.55
C GLY A 321 -2.96 4.69 -26.84
N VAL A 322 -4.08 4.50 -27.57
CA VAL A 322 -5.28 3.88 -27.01
C VAL A 322 -4.97 2.41 -26.70
N PRO A 323 -5.13 1.96 -25.43
CA PRO A 323 -4.85 0.59 -25.09
C PRO A 323 -5.72 -0.39 -25.86
N ASP A 324 -5.13 -1.52 -26.27
CA ASP A 324 -5.90 -2.62 -26.84
C ASP A 324 -6.90 -3.15 -25.80
N ALA A 325 -8.19 -3.09 -26.10
CA ALA A 325 -9.27 -3.50 -25.21
C ALA A 325 -9.22 -4.99 -24.85
N SER A 326 -8.47 -5.81 -25.60
CA SER A 326 -8.25 -7.23 -25.28
C SER A 326 -7.20 -7.47 -24.20
N LEU A 327 -6.38 -6.45 -23.88
CA LEU A 327 -5.29 -6.54 -22.92
C LEU A 327 -5.68 -5.87 -21.59
N SER A 328 -5.34 -6.53 -20.50
CA SER A 328 -5.53 -5.99 -19.15
C SER A 328 -4.37 -6.38 -18.22
N GLY A 329 -4.31 -5.72 -17.05
CA GLY A 329 -3.29 -6.01 -16.06
C GLY A 329 -1.87 -5.85 -16.61
N ILE A 330 -0.97 -6.74 -16.19
CA ILE A 330 0.46 -6.64 -16.51
C ILE A 330 0.77 -6.77 -18.00
N ARG A 331 -0.06 -7.52 -18.74
CA ARG A 331 0.13 -7.70 -20.20
C ARG A 331 -0.06 -6.39 -20.96
N LEU A 332 -0.96 -5.52 -20.51
CA LEU A 332 -1.12 -4.18 -21.05
C LEU A 332 0.13 -3.33 -20.82
N THR A 333 0.70 -3.35 -19.62
CA THR A 333 1.94 -2.63 -19.32
C THR A 333 3.12 -3.16 -20.14
N GLN A 334 3.21 -4.48 -20.34
CA GLN A 334 4.24 -5.08 -21.20
C GLN A 334 4.10 -4.63 -22.65
N ALA A 335 2.88 -4.70 -23.20
CA ALA A 335 2.62 -4.29 -24.57
C ALA A 335 2.93 -2.80 -24.82
N ALA A 336 2.53 -1.93 -23.88
CA ALA A 336 2.83 -0.50 -23.95
C ALA A 336 4.35 -0.25 -23.97
N LEU A 337 5.10 -0.88 -23.08
CA LEU A 337 6.55 -0.67 -23.04
C LEU A 337 7.28 -1.32 -24.21
N VAL A 338 6.76 -2.42 -24.77
CA VAL A 338 7.26 -2.99 -26.02
C VAL A 338 7.10 -2.01 -27.19
N GLY A 339 6.00 -1.26 -27.23
CA GLY A 339 5.79 -0.20 -28.20
C GLY A 339 6.83 0.93 -28.12
N GLU A 340 7.30 1.26 -26.91
CA GLU A 340 8.25 2.36 -26.68
C GLU A 340 9.73 1.95 -26.88
N ILE A 341 10.14 0.77 -26.41
CA ILE A 341 11.55 0.34 -26.40
C ILE A 341 11.80 -1.04 -27.04
N GLY A 342 10.81 -1.58 -27.73
CA GLY A 342 10.91 -2.89 -28.40
C GLY A 342 10.82 -4.08 -27.42
N PRO A 343 11.19 -5.30 -27.88
CA PRO A 343 11.02 -6.54 -27.08
C PRO A 343 11.67 -6.52 -25.70
N ALA A 344 12.71 -5.73 -25.50
CA ALA A 344 13.35 -5.54 -24.20
C ALA A 344 12.38 -4.98 -23.15
N GLY A 345 11.32 -4.26 -23.56
CA GLY A 345 10.28 -3.76 -22.68
C GLY A 345 9.53 -4.86 -21.93
N SER A 346 9.19 -5.97 -22.60
CA SER A 346 8.52 -7.10 -21.98
C SER A 346 9.40 -7.76 -20.90
N VAL A 347 10.69 -7.94 -21.21
CA VAL A 347 11.67 -8.51 -20.27
C VAL A 347 11.86 -7.60 -19.07
N PHE A 348 11.97 -6.28 -19.31
CA PHE A 348 12.11 -5.29 -18.23
C PHE A 348 10.90 -5.32 -17.28
N VAL A 349 9.67 -5.33 -17.81
CA VAL A 349 8.45 -5.40 -16.99
C VAL A 349 8.40 -6.72 -16.22
N ALA A 350 8.79 -7.85 -16.81
CA ALA A 350 8.80 -9.13 -16.13
C ALA A 350 9.79 -9.17 -14.95
N VAL A 351 10.97 -8.58 -15.10
CA VAL A 351 11.96 -8.44 -14.01
C VAL A 351 11.49 -7.44 -12.97
N ALA A 352 10.97 -6.29 -13.40
CA ALA A 352 10.48 -5.25 -12.48
C ALA A 352 9.31 -5.76 -11.64
N ILE A 353 8.31 -6.41 -12.25
CA ILE A 353 7.16 -6.94 -11.50
C ILE A 353 7.56 -8.08 -10.58
N PHE A 354 8.54 -8.90 -10.95
CA PHE A 354 9.08 -9.92 -10.05
C PHE A 354 9.64 -9.29 -8.77
N LEU A 355 10.49 -8.27 -8.89
CA LEU A 355 11.08 -7.58 -7.74
C LEU A 355 10.02 -6.86 -6.91
N PHE A 356 9.10 -6.14 -7.56
CA PHE A 356 8.02 -5.40 -6.91
C PHE A 356 7.06 -6.34 -6.18
N ALA A 357 6.46 -7.28 -6.89
CA ALA A 357 5.45 -8.17 -6.34
C ALA A 357 6.04 -9.17 -5.34
N PHE A 358 7.29 -9.63 -5.53
CA PHE A 358 7.96 -10.49 -4.55
C PHE A 358 8.23 -9.72 -3.24
N SER A 359 8.69 -8.46 -3.32
CA SER A 359 8.86 -7.65 -2.12
C SER A 359 7.52 -7.39 -1.41
N SER A 360 6.42 -7.23 -2.18
CA SER A 360 5.08 -7.12 -1.61
C SER A 360 4.62 -8.40 -0.93
N ILE A 361 4.87 -9.58 -1.50
CA ILE A 361 4.53 -10.87 -0.86
C ILE A 361 5.15 -10.97 0.54
N ILE A 362 6.43 -10.59 0.67
CA ILE A 362 7.12 -10.64 1.97
C ILE A 362 6.62 -9.56 2.93
N GLY A 363 6.34 -8.35 2.46
CA GLY A 363 5.75 -7.27 3.25
C GLY A 363 4.34 -7.61 3.74
N ASN A 364 3.51 -8.13 2.85
CA ASN A 364 2.15 -8.60 3.13
C ASN A 364 2.12 -9.71 4.17
N TYR A 365 3.02 -10.68 4.03
CA TYR A 365 3.20 -11.72 5.04
C TYR A 365 3.46 -11.11 6.44
N TYR A 366 4.33 -10.11 6.52
CA TYR A 366 4.65 -9.48 7.80
C TYR A 366 3.41 -8.84 8.46
N TYR A 367 2.56 -8.18 7.68
CA TYR A 367 1.31 -7.62 8.22
C TYR A 367 0.43 -8.70 8.85
N GLY A 368 0.28 -9.83 8.17
CA GLY A 368 -0.45 -10.97 8.72
C GLY A 368 0.24 -11.59 9.95
N GLU A 369 1.56 -11.81 9.91
CA GLU A 369 2.31 -12.32 11.06
C GLU A 369 2.11 -11.46 12.30
N ALA A 370 2.20 -10.14 12.17
CA ALA A 370 2.02 -9.21 13.29
C ALA A 370 0.62 -9.35 13.93
N ASN A 371 -0.39 -9.57 13.10
CA ASN A 371 -1.78 -9.71 13.54
C ASN A 371 -2.11 -11.12 14.05
N ILE A 372 -1.52 -12.18 13.51
CA ILE A 372 -1.60 -13.52 14.10
C ILE A 372 -0.98 -13.53 15.51
N ARG A 373 0.15 -12.82 15.69
CA ARG A 373 0.80 -12.67 17.02
C ARG A 373 -0.04 -11.85 18.00
N PHE A 374 -0.89 -10.95 17.53
CA PHE A 374 -1.88 -10.26 18.36
C PHE A 374 -2.97 -11.22 18.88
N ILE A 375 -3.47 -12.11 18.01
CA ILE A 375 -4.52 -13.09 18.36
C ILE A 375 -3.96 -14.16 19.31
N THR A 376 -2.80 -14.73 18.98
CA THR A 376 -2.22 -15.87 19.71
C THR A 376 -0.69 -15.86 19.73
N ARG A 377 -0.14 -16.37 20.83
CA ARG A 377 1.32 -16.54 20.99
C ARG A 377 1.79 -17.97 20.67
N ARG A 378 0.89 -18.86 20.25
CA ARG A 378 1.23 -20.26 19.96
C ARG A 378 2.08 -20.38 18.70
N PRO A 379 3.30 -20.95 18.75
CA PRO A 379 4.21 -20.96 17.62
C PRO A 379 3.71 -21.80 16.43
N TRP A 380 2.96 -22.88 16.71
CA TRP A 380 2.42 -23.72 15.64
C TRP A 380 1.40 -22.99 14.75
N VAL A 381 0.60 -22.05 15.34
CA VAL A 381 -0.35 -21.23 14.56
C VAL A 381 0.38 -20.35 13.56
N LEU A 382 1.51 -19.77 13.97
CA LEU A 382 2.34 -18.97 13.07
C LEU A 382 2.97 -19.84 11.97
N THR A 383 3.42 -21.05 12.31
CA THR A 383 3.96 -21.99 11.31
C THR A 383 2.88 -22.40 10.31
N LEU A 384 1.67 -22.70 10.80
CA LEU A 384 0.52 -23.00 9.93
C LEU A 384 0.22 -21.81 9.00
N TYR A 385 0.20 -20.57 9.53
CA TYR A 385 -0.02 -19.37 8.73
C TYR A 385 1.04 -19.21 7.63
N ARG A 386 2.32 -19.47 7.91
CA ARG A 386 3.41 -19.43 6.92
C ARG A 386 3.19 -20.43 5.78
N VAL A 387 2.80 -21.65 6.14
CA VAL A 387 2.49 -22.70 5.14
C VAL A 387 1.29 -22.27 4.29
N LEU A 388 0.22 -21.77 4.91
CA LEU A 388 -0.97 -21.27 4.20
C LEU A 388 -0.64 -20.10 3.25
N VAL A 389 0.23 -19.19 3.65
CA VAL A 389 0.72 -18.12 2.75
C VAL A 389 1.42 -18.73 1.52
N GLY A 390 2.29 -19.73 1.71
CA GLY A 390 2.91 -20.45 0.59
C GLY A 390 1.89 -21.12 -0.32
N VAL A 391 0.89 -21.78 0.25
CA VAL A 391 -0.23 -22.37 -0.51
C VAL A 391 -0.99 -21.32 -1.31
N MET A 392 -1.24 -20.14 -0.74
CA MET A 392 -1.96 -19.07 -1.43
C MET A 392 -1.12 -18.39 -2.52
N VAL A 393 0.20 -18.36 -2.38
CA VAL A 393 1.11 -17.94 -3.47
C VAL A 393 1.01 -18.91 -4.63
N LEU A 394 1.03 -20.24 -4.37
CA LEU A 394 0.86 -21.26 -5.40
C LEU A 394 -0.55 -21.21 -6.03
N PHE A 395 -1.59 -21.05 -5.21
CA PHE A 395 -2.97 -20.86 -5.68
C PHE A 395 -3.08 -19.66 -6.63
N GLY A 396 -2.51 -18.52 -6.25
CA GLY A 396 -2.52 -17.31 -7.08
C GLY A 396 -1.85 -17.51 -8.44
N ALA A 397 -0.76 -18.28 -8.49
CA ALA A 397 -0.10 -18.63 -9.76
C ALA A 397 -1.01 -19.42 -10.72
N LEU A 398 -1.94 -20.21 -10.19
CA LEU A 398 -2.83 -21.09 -10.96
C LEU A 398 -4.25 -20.53 -11.15
N ALA A 399 -4.62 -19.52 -10.36
CA ALA A 399 -5.94 -18.87 -10.39
C ALA A 399 -6.10 -17.97 -11.63
N THR A 400 -7.36 -17.69 -11.99
CA THR A 400 -7.66 -16.64 -12.98
C THR A 400 -7.43 -15.26 -12.37
N LEU A 401 -7.08 -14.30 -13.23
CA LEU A 401 -6.83 -12.91 -12.82
C LEU A 401 -8.05 -12.32 -12.10
N ASP A 402 -9.24 -12.52 -12.65
CA ASP A 402 -10.50 -11.99 -12.12
C ASP A 402 -10.80 -12.53 -10.72
N LEU A 403 -10.61 -13.84 -10.50
CA LEU A 403 -10.82 -14.44 -9.17
C LEU A 403 -9.86 -13.87 -8.14
N ALA A 404 -8.57 -13.72 -8.49
CA ALA A 404 -7.57 -13.15 -7.60
C ALA A 404 -7.91 -11.71 -7.20
N TRP A 405 -8.32 -10.87 -8.17
CA TRP A 405 -8.73 -9.49 -7.92
C TRP A 405 -10.04 -9.41 -7.12
N SER A 406 -11.06 -10.19 -7.45
CA SER A 406 -12.34 -10.16 -6.72
C SER A 406 -12.17 -10.54 -5.25
N LEU A 407 -11.32 -11.55 -4.94
CA LEU A 407 -10.98 -11.91 -3.57
C LEU A 407 -10.21 -10.80 -2.84
N ALA A 408 -9.29 -10.15 -3.52
CA ALA A 408 -8.54 -9.04 -2.95
C ALA A 408 -9.46 -7.86 -2.63
N ASP A 409 -10.35 -7.51 -3.55
CA ASP A 409 -11.25 -6.37 -3.43
C ASP A 409 -12.26 -6.54 -2.28
N ILE A 410 -12.88 -7.72 -2.13
CA ILE A 410 -13.86 -7.95 -1.05
C ILE A 410 -13.19 -7.96 0.33
N THR A 411 -12.03 -8.61 0.46
CA THR A 411 -11.33 -8.68 1.74
C THR A 411 -10.76 -7.33 2.16
N MET A 412 -10.22 -6.58 1.19
CA MET A 412 -9.78 -5.20 1.36
C MET A 412 -10.91 -4.28 1.82
N ALA A 413 -12.11 -4.44 1.24
CA ALA A 413 -13.27 -3.65 1.56
C ALA A 413 -13.65 -3.77 3.05
N PHE A 414 -13.83 -4.98 3.55
CA PHE A 414 -14.18 -5.21 4.94
C PHE A 414 -13.12 -4.73 5.92
N MET A 415 -11.84 -4.97 5.60
CA MET A 415 -10.74 -4.52 6.43
C MET A 415 -10.70 -3.00 6.53
N THR A 416 -10.87 -2.31 5.39
CA THR A 416 -10.88 -0.85 5.31
C THR A 416 -12.03 -0.25 6.11
N LEU A 417 -13.25 -0.79 5.99
CA LEU A 417 -14.42 -0.31 6.73
C LEU A 417 -14.18 -0.29 8.24
N ILE A 418 -13.67 -1.38 8.80
CA ILE A 418 -13.40 -1.48 10.24
C ILE A 418 -12.31 -0.48 10.65
N ASN A 419 -11.27 -0.33 9.84
CA ASN A 419 -10.20 0.60 10.15
C ASN A 419 -10.65 2.05 10.09
N LEU A 420 -11.41 2.46 9.07
CA LEU A 420 -11.93 3.82 8.95
C LEU A 420 -12.78 4.21 10.16
N VAL A 421 -13.67 3.32 10.63
CA VAL A 421 -14.44 3.56 11.85
C VAL A 421 -13.51 3.79 13.05
N ALA A 422 -12.50 2.96 13.22
CA ALA A 422 -11.56 3.10 14.35
C ALA A 422 -10.78 4.41 14.30
N ILE A 423 -10.22 4.79 13.14
CA ILE A 423 -9.41 6.02 13.03
C ILE A 423 -10.25 7.29 13.09
N VAL A 424 -11.51 7.26 12.69
CA VAL A 424 -12.44 8.40 12.90
C VAL A 424 -12.70 8.61 14.39
N LEU A 425 -13.00 7.54 15.13
CA LEU A 425 -13.26 7.62 16.58
C LEU A 425 -12.01 8.03 17.37
N LEU A 426 -10.81 7.62 16.95
CA LEU A 426 -9.55 7.89 17.64
C LEU A 426 -8.82 9.14 17.09
N GLY A 427 -9.25 9.71 15.98
CA GLY A 427 -8.54 10.75 15.23
C GLY A 427 -8.16 11.97 16.07
N ARG A 428 -9.00 12.34 17.06
CA ARG A 428 -8.70 13.47 17.98
C ARG A 428 -7.32 13.31 18.65
N GLN A 429 -6.89 12.10 18.96
CA GLN A 429 -5.61 11.85 19.60
C GLN A 429 -4.43 12.15 18.65
N ALA A 430 -4.55 11.75 17.38
CA ALA A 430 -3.56 12.10 16.36
C ALA A 430 -3.49 13.62 16.14
N PHE A 431 -4.63 14.34 16.23
CA PHE A 431 -4.66 15.80 16.09
C PHE A 431 -3.96 16.49 17.27
N LEU A 432 -4.13 16.01 18.51
CA LEU A 432 -3.43 16.50 19.68
C LEU A 432 -1.91 16.29 19.56
N LEU A 433 -1.47 15.12 19.13
CA LEU A 433 -0.06 14.82 18.90
C LEU A 433 0.53 15.71 17.78
N LEU A 434 -0.23 15.97 16.71
CA LEU A 434 0.20 16.87 15.64
C LEU A 434 0.35 18.30 16.17
N ALA A 435 -0.57 18.75 17.02
CA ALA A 435 -0.52 20.09 17.62
C ALA A 435 0.73 20.25 18.51
N ASP A 436 1.06 19.23 19.33
CA ASP A 436 2.29 19.23 20.14
C ASP A 436 3.55 19.27 19.26
N TYR A 437 3.61 18.40 18.25
CA TYR A 437 4.74 18.36 17.30
C TYR A 437 4.98 19.71 16.64
N VAL A 438 3.93 20.30 16.06
CA VAL A 438 3.98 21.61 15.38
C VAL A 438 4.34 22.71 16.38
N GLY A 439 3.80 22.66 17.60
CA GLY A 439 4.14 23.58 18.67
C GLY A 439 5.63 23.56 19.03
N GLN A 440 6.23 22.39 19.13
CA GLN A 440 7.67 22.22 19.36
C GLN A 440 8.49 22.78 18.19
N ARG A 441 8.10 22.48 16.94
CA ARG A 441 8.77 22.98 15.73
C ARG A 441 8.74 24.52 15.67
N ARG A 442 7.60 25.13 15.99
CA ARG A 442 7.46 26.60 16.03
C ARG A 442 8.35 27.27 17.09
N ARG A 443 8.65 26.56 18.18
CA ARG A 443 9.62 27.01 19.21
C ARG A 443 11.07 26.76 18.84
N GLY A 444 11.36 26.37 17.61
CA GLY A 444 12.72 26.14 17.11
C GLY A 444 13.32 24.76 17.47
N ILE A 445 12.54 23.87 18.08
CA ILE A 445 13.02 22.52 18.42
C ILE A 445 13.15 21.72 17.12
N LYS A 446 14.40 21.45 16.70
CA LYS A 446 14.68 20.72 15.47
C LYS A 446 14.18 19.26 15.51
N ASN A 447 14.26 18.63 16.66
CA ASN A 447 13.89 17.23 16.85
C ASN A 447 12.84 17.09 17.97
N PRO A 448 11.54 17.27 17.67
CA PRO A 448 10.47 17.14 18.66
C PRO A 448 10.49 15.78 19.37
N VAL A 449 10.24 15.81 20.67
CA VAL A 449 10.17 14.62 21.53
C VAL A 449 8.80 14.59 22.20
N TYR A 450 8.21 13.41 22.22
CA TYR A 450 6.98 13.14 22.96
C TYR A 450 7.29 12.28 24.18
N THR A 451 6.75 12.68 25.33
CA THR A 451 6.72 11.90 26.56
C THR A 451 5.29 11.81 27.04
N ARG A 452 4.93 10.73 27.74
CA ARG A 452 3.54 10.42 28.11
C ARG A 452 2.85 11.50 28.94
N ASP A 453 3.62 12.27 29.72
CA ASP A 453 3.17 13.38 30.59
C ASP A 453 2.81 14.67 29.82
N ARG A 454 3.24 14.79 28.56
CA ARG A 454 3.03 16.02 27.77
C ARG A 454 1.57 16.31 27.42
N ILE A 455 0.77 15.26 27.27
CA ILE A 455 -0.66 15.36 26.96
C ILE A 455 -1.42 14.53 27.98
N PRO A 456 -1.94 15.14 29.08
CA PRO A 456 -2.56 14.41 30.18
C PRO A 456 -3.66 13.44 29.75
N SER A 457 -4.46 13.80 28.74
CA SER A 457 -5.52 12.93 28.20
C SER A 457 -5.02 11.67 27.48
N LEU A 458 -3.72 11.56 27.22
CA LEU A 458 -3.07 10.44 26.55
C LEU A 458 -2.09 9.69 27.46
N GLU A 459 -1.90 10.11 28.70
CA GLU A 459 -0.91 9.55 29.63
C GLU A 459 -1.07 8.04 29.83
N ASP A 460 -2.30 7.59 30.12
CA ASP A 460 -2.60 6.17 30.34
C ASP A 460 -2.52 5.31 29.07
N LYS A 461 -2.46 5.95 27.90
CA LYS A 461 -2.50 5.29 26.58
C LYS A 461 -1.10 5.11 25.98
N ALA A 462 -0.13 5.88 26.42
CA ALA A 462 1.20 6.00 25.85
C ALA A 462 2.25 5.14 26.59
N GLU A 463 2.08 3.80 26.59
CA GLU A 463 2.91 2.87 27.39
C GLU A 463 4.42 2.93 27.06
N CYS A 464 4.76 3.23 25.81
CA CYS A 464 6.15 3.23 25.32
C CYS A 464 6.78 4.64 25.18
N TRP A 465 6.14 5.66 25.80
CA TRP A 465 6.53 7.06 25.63
C TRP A 465 6.87 7.77 26.94
#